data_e8ee925049c78839b3dfe7ddab02554a
#
_entry.id   e8ee925049c78839b3dfe7ddab02554a
#
_cell.length_a   1.000
_cell.length_b   1.000
_cell.length_c   1.000
_cell.angle_alpha   90.00
_cell.angle_beta   90.00
_cell.angle_gamma   90.00
#
_symmetry.space_group_name_H-M   'P 1'
#
loop_
_entity.id
_entity.type
_entity.pdbx_description
1 polymer ?
#
loop_
_entity_poly.entity_id
_entity_poly.type
_entity_poly.pdbx_seq_one_letter_code
_entity_poly.pdbx_strand_id
1 'polypeptide(L)'
;MDMLSTAHFSATPEPTTFIVNVIHAHPGKQEEAFRIIQDVVHYVAERKEGFLWSNLAKSTDGKTVVNIEAIRDAGNVDEFFSDPVFREKFSKLDEVSTFEFHTYSVGDLILPKLGQQG
;
A
#
# COMPACT_ATOMS: atom_id res chain seq x y z
N MET A 1 5.41 9.47 -33.22
CA MET A 1 5.35 9.67 -32.62
C MET A 1 5.90 10.05 -31.90
N ASP A 2 6.19 10.23 -31.60
CA ASP A 2 6.55 10.47 -30.80
C ASP A 2 6.21 11.08 -29.99
N MET A 3 5.98 11.26 -30.05
CA MET A 3 5.50 11.83 -29.34
C MET A 3 5.32 11.51 -28.26
N LEU A 4 5.20 10.72 -28.29
CA LEU A 4 4.89 10.24 -27.19
C LEU A 4 5.62 10.51 -26.10
N SER A 5 6.63 10.34 -26.12
CA SER A 5 7.42 10.42 -24.99
C SER A 5 7.39 11.73 -24.32
N THR A 6 7.16 12.72 -25.06
CA THR A 6 7.37 14.01 -24.49
C THR A 6 6.35 14.38 -23.50
N ALA A 7 5.26 13.73 -23.53
CA ALA A 7 4.18 14.19 -22.72
C ALA A 7 4.07 13.47 -21.42
N HIS A 8 5.02 12.63 -21.09
CA HIS A 8 4.70 11.70 -20.05
C HIS A 8 5.56 11.80 -18.85
N PHE A 9 5.96 12.98 -18.50
CA PHE A 9 6.64 13.18 -17.24
C PHE A 9 5.64 13.22 -16.08
N SER A 10 4.39 13.44 -16.41
CA SER A 10 3.36 13.56 -15.40
C SER A 10 2.08 13.00 -15.99
N ALA A 11 1.38 12.19 -15.26
CA ALA A 11 0.17 11.54 -15.75
C ALA A 11 -0.77 11.22 -14.60
N THR A 12 -2.06 11.23 -14.91
CA THR A 12 -3.05 10.76 -13.95
C THR A 12 -3.45 9.36 -14.43
N PRO A 13 -3.09 8.33 -13.71
CA PRO A 13 -3.44 6.99 -14.14
C PRO A 13 -4.93 6.75 -14.01
N GLU A 14 -5.37 5.59 -14.43
CA GLU A 14 -6.73 5.16 -14.24
C GLU A 14 -7.12 5.38 -12.81
N PRO A 15 -8.40 5.53 -12.50
CA PRO A 15 -8.79 5.79 -11.13
C PRO A 15 -8.19 4.75 -10.23
N THR A 16 -7.15 5.10 -9.59
CA THR A 16 -6.41 4.23 -8.71
C THR A 16 -6.35 4.91 -7.37
N THR A 17 -6.68 4.17 -6.36
CA THR A 17 -6.59 4.65 -5.00
C THR A 17 -5.46 3.90 -4.34
N PHE A 18 -4.70 4.59 -3.52
CA PHE A 18 -3.67 3.95 -2.72
C PHE A 18 -4.15 3.89 -1.28
N ILE A 19 -3.98 2.74 -0.67
CA ILE A 19 -4.16 2.58 0.76
C ILE A 19 -2.75 2.50 1.32
N VAL A 20 -2.45 3.34 2.31
CA VAL A 20 -1.12 3.35 2.91
C VAL A 20 -1.26 3.14 4.41
N ASN A 21 -0.64 2.08 4.90
CA ASN A 21 -0.52 1.85 6.32
C ASN A 21 0.92 2.13 6.71
N VAL A 22 1.12 2.99 7.69
CA VAL A 22 2.44 3.18 8.28
C VAL A 22 2.38 2.54 9.66
N ILE A 23 3.17 1.51 9.86
CA ILE A 23 3.12 0.69 11.07
C ILE A 23 4.37 1.01 11.87
N HIS A 24 4.16 1.57 13.06
CA HIS A 24 5.26 1.93 13.97
C HIS A 24 5.44 0.77 14.93
N ALA A 25 6.43 -0.06 14.66
CA ALA A 25 6.66 -1.27 15.45
C ALA A 25 7.21 -0.92 16.81
N HIS A 26 6.79 -1.65 17.83
CA HIS A 26 7.43 -1.54 19.13
C HIS A 26 8.87 -2.02 19.01
N PRO A 27 9.77 -1.59 19.92
CA PRO A 27 11.17 -1.97 19.81
C PRO A 27 11.36 -3.46 19.66
N GLY A 28 12.12 -3.84 18.63
CA GLY A 28 12.39 -5.25 18.37
C GLY A 28 11.28 -6.01 17.69
N LYS A 29 10.20 -5.33 17.30
CA LYS A 29 9.03 -6.01 16.75
C LYS A 29 8.78 -5.78 15.27
N GLN A 30 9.73 -5.16 14.57
CA GLN A 30 9.52 -4.86 13.16
C GLN A 30 9.24 -6.11 12.33
N GLU A 31 10.00 -7.17 12.56
CA GLU A 31 9.83 -8.38 11.76
C GLU A 31 8.49 -9.04 12.03
N GLU A 32 8.08 -9.04 13.28
CA GLU A 32 6.79 -9.62 13.65
C GLU A 32 5.66 -8.79 13.02
N ALA A 33 5.76 -7.46 13.10
CA ALA A 33 4.76 -6.59 12.49
C ALA A 33 4.71 -6.83 10.98
N PHE A 34 5.87 -7.00 10.35
CA PHE A 34 5.92 -7.26 8.92
C PHE A 34 5.17 -8.54 8.57
N ARG A 35 5.37 -9.59 9.34
CA ARG A 35 4.69 -10.87 9.04
C ARG A 35 3.20 -10.78 9.24
N ILE A 36 2.76 -10.02 10.23
CA ILE A 36 1.33 -9.86 10.46
C ILE A 36 0.69 -9.13 9.29
N ILE A 37 1.27 -8.00 8.87
CA ILE A 37 0.65 -7.25 7.78
C ILE A 37 0.76 -8.03 6.46
N GLN A 38 1.82 -8.80 6.29
CA GLN A 38 1.97 -9.63 5.11
C GLN A 38 0.82 -10.65 5.01
N ASP A 39 0.47 -11.27 6.13
CA ASP A 39 -0.63 -12.22 6.15
C ASP A 39 -1.96 -11.53 5.86
N VAL A 40 -2.16 -10.33 6.39
CA VAL A 40 -3.36 -9.55 6.11
C VAL A 40 -3.46 -9.24 4.62
N VAL A 41 -2.36 -8.78 4.02
CA VAL A 41 -2.38 -8.38 2.62
C VAL A 41 -2.59 -9.56 1.70
N HIS A 42 -2.00 -10.70 2.01
CA HIS A 42 -2.27 -11.91 1.22
C HIS A 42 -3.75 -12.28 1.26
N TYR A 43 -4.36 -12.16 2.42
CA TYR A 43 -5.77 -12.47 2.55
C TYR A 43 -6.62 -11.52 1.67
N VAL A 44 -6.29 -10.24 1.71
CA VAL A 44 -7.01 -9.25 0.93
C VAL A 44 -6.79 -9.49 -0.57
N ALA A 45 -5.55 -9.76 -0.95
CA ALA A 45 -5.21 -9.96 -2.36
C ALA A 45 -5.98 -11.11 -2.99
N GLU A 46 -6.28 -12.12 -2.21
CA GLU A 46 -7.00 -13.27 -2.72
C GLU A 46 -8.50 -13.02 -2.85
N ARG A 47 -9.01 -12.00 -2.19
CA ARG A 47 -10.47 -11.82 -2.10
C ARG A 47 -10.99 -10.52 -2.67
N LYS A 48 -10.15 -9.48 -2.78
CA LYS A 48 -10.64 -8.19 -3.23
C LYS A 48 -10.46 -8.07 -4.73
N GLU A 49 -11.57 -7.90 -5.43
CA GLU A 49 -11.50 -7.79 -6.87
C GLU A 49 -10.72 -6.61 -7.35
N GLY A 50 -10.75 -5.53 -6.77
CA GLY A 50 -10.04 -4.34 -7.24
C GLY A 50 -8.59 -4.26 -6.81
N PHE A 51 -8.07 -5.30 -6.16
CA PHE A 51 -6.69 -5.29 -5.69
C PHE A 51 -5.74 -5.35 -6.90
N LEU A 52 -4.82 -4.40 -6.98
CA LEU A 52 -3.86 -4.38 -8.08
C LEU A 52 -2.49 -4.87 -7.63
N TRP A 53 -1.96 -4.35 -6.57
CA TRP A 53 -0.68 -4.78 -6.01
C TRP A 53 -0.49 -4.16 -4.64
N SER A 54 0.44 -4.70 -3.91
CA SER A 54 0.87 -4.14 -2.63
C SER A 54 2.39 -4.17 -2.57
N ASN A 55 2.96 -3.11 -2.04
CA ASN A 55 4.37 -3.03 -1.77
C ASN A 55 4.54 -2.98 -0.25
N LEU A 56 5.09 -4.03 0.31
CA LEU A 56 5.38 -4.09 1.74
C LEU A 56 6.87 -3.86 1.92
N ALA A 57 7.22 -2.92 2.76
CA ALA A 57 8.62 -2.58 2.96
C ALA A 57 8.91 -2.34 4.43
N LYS A 58 10.14 -2.62 4.82
CA LYS A 58 10.63 -2.39 6.18
C LYS A 58 11.58 -1.21 6.15
N SER A 59 11.45 -0.31 7.10
CA SER A 59 12.40 0.79 7.18
C SER A 59 13.76 0.25 7.59
N THR A 60 14.82 0.91 7.09
CA THR A 60 16.18 0.43 7.35
C THR A 60 16.61 0.70 8.78
N ASP A 61 15.90 1.55 9.50
CA ASP A 61 16.22 1.81 10.89
C ASP A 61 15.56 0.81 11.84
N GLY A 62 14.80 -0.15 11.30
CA GLY A 62 14.19 -1.19 12.13
C GLY A 62 12.92 -0.76 12.83
N LYS A 63 12.38 0.41 12.53
CA LYS A 63 11.30 0.96 13.34
C LYS A 63 9.93 0.88 12.71
N THR A 64 9.83 0.87 11.39
CA THR A 64 8.52 0.91 10.76
C THR A 64 8.39 -0.11 9.65
N VAL A 65 7.14 -0.40 9.33
CA VAL A 65 6.77 -1.19 8.16
C VAL A 65 5.74 -0.36 7.41
N VAL A 66 5.82 -0.34 6.10
CA VAL A 66 4.83 0.37 5.31
C VAL A 66 4.18 -0.60 4.35
N ASN A 67 2.87 -0.47 4.18
CA ASN A 67 2.13 -1.16 3.15
C ASN A 67 1.57 -0.09 2.22
N ILE A 68 1.95 -0.14 0.95
CA ILE A 68 1.38 0.74 -0.05
C ILE A 68 0.62 -0.16 -1.01
N GLU A 69 -0.69 -0.06 -0.98
CA GLU A 69 -1.55 -0.96 -1.73
C GLU A 69 -2.31 -0.17 -2.77
N ALA A 70 -2.24 -0.59 -4.02
CA ALA A 70 -2.99 0.05 -5.10
C ALA A 70 -4.26 -0.74 -5.35
N ILE A 71 -5.38 -0.04 -5.40
CA ILE A 71 -6.67 -0.66 -5.66
C ILE A 71 -7.40 0.12 -6.73
N ARG A 72 -8.25 -0.60 -7.47
CA ARG A 72 -8.99 0.02 -8.57
C ARG A 72 -10.18 0.80 -8.07
N ASP A 73 -10.81 0.34 -7.02
CA ASP A 73 -12.06 0.94 -6.56
C ASP A 73 -12.02 1.08 -5.05
N ALA A 74 -12.01 2.33 -4.59
CA ALA A 74 -11.94 2.60 -3.17
C ALA A 74 -13.25 2.32 -2.44
N GLY A 75 -14.34 2.16 -3.19
CA GLY A 75 -15.66 2.05 -2.56
C GLY A 75 -15.82 0.85 -1.67
N ASN A 76 -14.98 -0.16 -1.86
CA ASN A 76 -15.14 -1.39 -1.10
C ASN A 76 -14.11 -1.57 0.00
N VAL A 77 -13.37 -0.53 0.32
CA VAL A 77 -12.33 -0.65 1.35
C VAL A 77 -12.94 -1.06 2.68
N ASP A 78 -14.08 -0.49 3.02
CA ASP A 78 -14.68 -0.74 4.32
C ASP A 78 -15.25 -2.13 4.46
N GLU A 79 -15.41 -2.85 3.38
CA GLU A 79 -15.95 -4.20 3.46
C GLU A 79 -15.08 -5.10 4.29
N PHE A 80 -13.76 -4.94 4.21
CA PHE A 80 -12.89 -5.80 4.95
C PHE A 80 -12.95 -5.53 6.45
N PHE A 81 -13.29 -4.31 6.83
CA PHE A 81 -13.37 -4.01 8.27
C PHE A 81 -14.58 -4.66 8.93
N SER A 82 -15.52 -5.19 8.17
CA SER A 82 -16.59 -5.97 8.74
C SER A 82 -16.36 -7.48 8.57
N ASP A 83 -15.28 -7.90 7.93
CA ASP A 83 -14.95 -9.30 7.76
C ASP A 83 -14.25 -9.79 9.03
N PRO A 84 -14.81 -10.80 9.73
CA PRO A 84 -14.21 -11.25 10.99
C PRO A 84 -12.81 -11.81 10.84
N VAL A 85 -12.52 -12.48 9.74
CA VAL A 85 -11.20 -13.05 9.52
C VAL A 85 -10.18 -11.96 9.31
N PHE A 86 -10.54 -10.94 8.51
CA PHE A 86 -9.65 -9.80 8.30
C PHE A 86 -9.38 -9.11 9.63
N ARG A 87 -10.43 -8.87 10.41
CA ARG A 87 -10.27 -8.15 11.68
C ARG A 87 -9.39 -8.92 12.65
N GLU A 88 -9.54 -10.24 12.67
CA GLU A 88 -8.72 -11.03 13.55
C GLU A 88 -7.25 -10.95 13.17
N LYS A 89 -6.96 -11.10 11.87
CA LYS A 89 -5.59 -11.01 11.40
C LYS A 89 -4.99 -9.63 11.67
N PHE A 90 -5.76 -8.60 11.36
CA PHE A 90 -5.28 -7.23 11.48
C PHE A 90 -5.08 -6.83 12.94
N SER A 91 -5.94 -7.33 13.83
CA SER A 91 -5.87 -6.95 15.24
C SER A 91 -4.59 -7.39 15.91
N LYS A 92 -3.89 -8.35 15.32
CA LYS A 92 -2.62 -8.80 15.90
C LYS A 92 -1.57 -7.70 15.88
N LEU A 93 -1.73 -6.70 15.00
CA LEU A 93 -0.81 -5.58 14.99
C LEU A 93 -0.87 -4.76 16.27
N ASP A 94 -2.01 -4.76 16.95
CA ASP A 94 -2.16 -3.95 18.16
C ASP A 94 -1.18 -4.32 19.26
N GLU A 95 -0.71 -5.56 19.24
CA GLU A 95 0.19 -6.04 20.29
C GLU A 95 1.62 -5.66 20.05
N VAL A 96 1.99 -5.36 18.81
CA VAL A 96 3.38 -5.15 18.45
C VAL A 96 3.64 -3.79 17.82
N SER A 97 2.60 -2.97 17.67
CA SER A 97 2.76 -1.71 16.94
C SER A 97 1.61 -0.75 17.22
N THR A 98 1.82 0.49 16.77
CA THR A 98 0.72 1.41 16.49
C THR A 98 0.78 1.68 14.99
N PHE A 99 -0.32 2.15 14.40
CA PHE A 99 -0.28 2.36 12.97
C PHE A 99 -1.20 3.48 12.54
N GLU A 100 -0.93 3.98 11.33
CA GLU A 100 -1.75 4.98 10.66
C GLU A 100 -2.26 4.37 9.38
N PHE A 101 -3.49 4.64 9.04
CA PHE A 101 -4.12 4.11 7.84
C PHE A 101 -4.71 5.29 7.09
N HIS A 102 -4.34 5.43 5.82
CA HIS A 102 -4.85 6.51 5.00
C HIS A 102 -5.16 6.01 3.61
N THR A 103 -6.17 6.62 3.01
CA THR A 103 -6.52 6.35 1.62
C THR A 103 -6.19 7.58 0.81
N TYR A 104 -5.55 7.39 -0.33
CA TYR A 104 -5.13 8.50 -1.17
C TYR A 104 -5.65 8.32 -2.58
N SER A 105 -6.11 9.42 -3.18
CA SER A 105 -6.36 9.45 -4.61
C SER A 105 -5.09 9.91 -5.28
N VAL A 106 -4.78 9.32 -6.41
CA VAL A 106 -3.59 9.74 -7.15
C VAL A 106 -3.86 11.12 -7.74
N GLY A 107 -3.00 12.06 -7.44
CA GLY A 107 -3.09 13.41 -8.00
C GLY A 107 -2.24 13.56 -9.24
N ASP A 108 -1.05 13.01 -9.21
CA ASP A 108 -0.11 13.19 -10.31
C ASP A 108 0.94 12.10 -10.24
N LEU A 109 1.20 11.46 -11.35
CA LEU A 109 2.28 10.50 -11.45
C LEU A 109 3.38 11.16 -12.27
N ILE A 110 4.49 11.43 -11.64
CA ILE A 110 5.58 12.15 -12.27
C ILE A 110 6.65 11.15 -12.65
N LEU A 111 6.97 11.10 -13.92
CA LEU A 111 7.94 10.16 -14.43
C LEU A 111 9.24 10.89 -14.73
N PRO A 112 10.35 10.18 -14.78
CA PRO A 112 11.61 10.83 -15.11
C PRO A 112 11.58 11.32 -16.53
N LYS A 113 12.44 12.27 -16.84
CA LYS A 113 12.53 12.80 -18.17
C LYS A 113 13.12 11.76 -19.09
N LEU A 114 12.39 11.42 -20.15
CA LEU A 114 12.88 10.43 -21.08
C LEU A 114 13.95 11.05 -21.96
N GLY A 115 14.81 10.25 -22.45
CA GLY A 115 15.85 10.73 -23.34
C GLY A 115 17.00 11.39 -22.64
N GLN A 116 17.01 11.31 -21.35
CA GLN A 116 18.06 11.91 -20.61
C GLN A 116 19.20 11.04 -20.43
N GLN A 117 19.31 10.05 -21.12
CA GLN A 117 20.28 9.14 -20.88
C GLN A 117 21.52 9.60 -21.24
N GLY A 118 21.67 10.42 -21.58
CA GLY A 118 22.97 10.88 -21.96
C GLY A 118 23.87 10.69 -22.02
#